data_a253af7e21f7875589aaf727b902bb73
#
_entry.id   a253af7e21f7875589aaf727b902bb73
#
_cell.length_a   1.000
_cell.length_b   1.000
_cell.length_c   1.000
_cell.angle_alpha   90.00
_cell.angle_beta   90.00
_cell.angle_gamma   90.00
#
_symmetry.space_group_name_H-M   'P 1'
#
loop_
_entity.id
_entity.type
_entity.pdbx_description
1 polymer ?
#
loop_
_entity_poly.entity_id
_entity_poly.type
_entity_poly.pdbx_seq_one_letter_code
_entity_poly.pdbx_strand_id
1 'polypeptide(L)'
;MTIRIGINGFGRIGRLAFRRACMVADVEVVGINDLIAVEYLVYMLRYDSSHGRFQGEVAVENGQLVVNGRPIRISAERDPGNLRWGDVGAEYVLESTGFFLTDESARAHLHAGARRVVMSAPSKDATPMFVMGVNHASYAGEDVVSNASCTTNCLAPMAKVVHDNFGIVSGLMTTVHATTATQKTVDGPSAKDWRGGRGAGQNIIPSSTGAAKAVGKVIPELNGKLTGMAFRVPTPDVSVVDLTVNLARPASYEQIKAAMKAASEGPMAGILGYTEDAVVSNDFLGESCTSVFDACAGIALTDTFMKLVAWYDNEWGYSCKCIDLMRHMATVG
;
A
#
# COMPACT_ATOMS: atom_id res chain seq x y z
N MET A 1 -1.59 16.04 -18.50
CA MET A 1 -0.58 16.86 -17.78
C MET A 1 0.31 15.88 -17.04
N THR A 2 1.63 16.03 -17.11
CA THR A 2 2.57 15.16 -16.37
C THR A 2 2.71 15.70 -14.95
N ILE A 3 2.43 14.87 -13.95
CA ILE A 3 2.64 15.22 -12.54
C ILE A 3 4.10 14.99 -12.15
N ARG A 4 4.69 15.93 -11.43
CA ARG A 4 6.09 15.86 -10.95
C ARG A 4 6.11 15.52 -9.48
N ILE A 5 6.76 14.41 -9.14
CA ILE A 5 6.75 13.87 -7.79
C ILE A 5 8.15 13.85 -7.16
N GLY A 6 8.20 14.15 -5.85
CA GLY A 6 9.31 13.87 -4.97
C GLY A 6 9.05 12.62 -4.15
N ILE A 7 10.09 11.87 -3.81
CA ILE A 7 9.99 10.69 -2.92
C ILE A 7 10.87 10.94 -1.70
N ASN A 8 10.28 10.94 -0.52
CA ASN A 8 11.00 11.00 0.75
C ASN A 8 11.07 9.60 1.37
N GLY A 9 12.27 9.03 1.42
CA GLY A 9 12.51 7.64 1.81
C GLY A 9 12.53 6.68 0.62
N PHE A 10 13.70 6.15 0.30
CA PHE A 10 13.90 5.21 -0.83
C PHE A 10 14.02 3.76 -0.34
N GLY A 11 13.20 3.41 0.67
CA GLY A 11 12.98 2.06 1.19
C GLY A 11 12.22 1.19 0.20
N ARG A 12 11.61 0.09 0.67
CA ARG A 12 10.84 -0.83 -0.19
C ARG A 12 9.77 -0.07 -1.00
N ILE A 13 8.88 0.65 -0.33
CA ILE A 13 7.74 1.33 -0.97
C ILE A 13 8.23 2.47 -1.88
N GLY A 14 9.14 3.32 -1.42
CA GLY A 14 9.66 4.43 -2.25
C GLY A 14 10.32 3.94 -3.53
N ARG A 15 11.11 2.85 -3.49
CA ARG A 15 11.73 2.27 -4.69
C ARG A 15 10.73 1.64 -5.66
N LEU A 16 9.72 0.94 -5.14
CA LEU A 16 8.71 0.31 -5.99
C LEU A 16 7.75 1.35 -6.57
N ALA A 17 7.38 2.38 -5.82
CA ALA A 17 6.66 3.54 -6.35
C ALA A 17 7.46 4.24 -7.46
N PHE A 18 8.79 4.39 -7.27
CA PHE A 18 9.68 4.88 -8.34
C PHE A 18 9.65 3.99 -9.58
N ARG A 19 9.77 2.66 -9.42
CA ARG A 19 9.68 1.72 -10.55
C ARG A 19 8.33 1.84 -11.25
N ARG A 20 7.23 1.95 -10.49
CA ARG A 20 5.89 2.18 -11.06
C ARG A 20 5.80 3.50 -11.81
N ALA A 21 6.34 4.58 -11.26
CA ALA A 21 6.36 5.89 -11.92
C ALA A 21 7.08 5.84 -13.28
N CYS A 22 8.16 5.07 -13.40
CA CYS A 22 8.86 4.87 -14.68
C CYS A 22 8.01 4.12 -15.74
N MET A 23 6.94 3.44 -15.34
CA MET A 23 6.05 2.67 -16.25
C MET A 23 4.83 3.47 -16.70
N VAL A 24 4.57 4.63 -16.12
CA VAL A 24 3.41 5.48 -16.46
C VAL A 24 3.89 6.79 -17.11
N ALA A 25 3.28 7.14 -18.23
CA ALA A 25 3.75 8.25 -19.07
C ALA A 25 3.46 9.64 -18.48
N ASP A 26 2.49 9.73 -17.58
CA ASP A 26 2.00 10.99 -16.99
C ASP A 26 2.58 11.27 -15.59
N VAL A 27 3.64 10.56 -15.19
CA VAL A 27 4.34 10.75 -13.91
C VAL A 27 5.83 10.89 -14.13
N GLU A 28 6.45 11.87 -13.48
CA GLU A 28 7.89 12.09 -13.48
C GLU A 28 8.41 12.23 -12.05
N VAL A 29 9.40 11.41 -11.67
CA VAL A 29 10.13 11.58 -10.40
C VAL A 29 11.27 12.57 -10.62
N VAL A 30 11.22 13.70 -9.91
CA VAL A 30 12.17 14.81 -10.07
C VAL A 30 13.15 14.94 -8.91
N GLY A 31 12.87 14.29 -7.79
CA GLY A 31 13.74 14.30 -6.61
C GLY A 31 13.50 13.12 -5.69
N ILE A 32 14.55 12.65 -5.05
CA ILE A 32 14.53 11.59 -4.05
C ILE A 32 15.35 12.06 -2.85
N ASN A 33 14.82 11.87 -1.65
CA ASN A 33 15.55 12.06 -0.40
C ASN A 33 15.75 10.73 0.29
N ASP A 34 17.00 10.41 0.63
CA ASP A 34 17.35 9.32 1.53
C ASP A 34 18.71 9.61 2.17
N LEU A 35 19.00 9.03 3.34
CA LEU A 35 20.22 9.31 4.11
C LEU A 35 21.42 8.46 3.70
N ILE A 36 21.31 7.66 2.63
CA ILE A 36 22.34 6.80 2.11
C ILE A 36 23.01 7.38 0.85
N ALA A 37 24.22 6.92 0.54
CA ALA A 37 24.98 7.38 -0.61
C ALA A 37 24.27 7.05 -1.94
N VAL A 38 24.42 7.93 -2.94
CA VAL A 38 23.78 7.79 -4.25
C VAL A 38 24.17 6.50 -4.98
N GLU A 39 25.41 6.05 -4.83
CA GLU A 39 25.90 4.80 -5.41
C GLU A 39 25.14 3.59 -4.84
N TYR A 40 24.79 3.65 -3.56
CA TYR A 40 24.02 2.59 -2.93
C TYR A 40 22.54 2.65 -3.31
N LEU A 41 21.98 3.85 -3.52
CA LEU A 41 20.64 4.01 -4.12
C LEU A 41 20.57 3.36 -5.50
N VAL A 42 21.58 3.59 -6.35
CA VAL A 42 21.70 2.96 -7.67
C VAL A 42 21.74 1.44 -7.56
N TYR A 43 22.56 0.92 -6.64
CA TYR A 43 22.66 -0.53 -6.40
C TYR A 43 21.29 -1.12 -6.01
N MET A 44 20.61 -0.51 -5.03
CA MET A 44 19.31 -0.99 -4.56
C MET A 44 18.20 -0.84 -5.59
N LEU A 45 18.27 0.15 -6.49
CA LEU A 45 17.32 0.26 -7.57
C LEU A 45 17.52 -0.81 -8.64
N ARG A 46 18.80 -1.12 -8.96
CA ARG A 46 19.15 -2.15 -9.96
C ARG A 46 18.74 -3.55 -9.54
N TYR A 47 18.94 -3.89 -8.28
CA TYR A 47 18.81 -5.25 -7.78
C TYR A 47 17.76 -5.33 -6.67
N ASP A 48 16.79 -6.20 -6.85
CA ASP A 48 15.75 -6.46 -5.87
C ASP A 48 15.52 -7.97 -5.80
N SER A 49 15.50 -8.51 -4.59
CA SER A 49 15.38 -9.95 -4.39
C SER A 49 13.96 -10.47 -4.67
N SER A 50 12.93 -9.65 -4.46
CA SER A 50 11.54 -10.01 -4.71
C SER A 50 11.12 -9.65 -6.14
N HIS A 51 11.42 -8.42 -6.59
CA HIS A 51 10.92 -7.87 -7.85
C HIS A 51 11.95 -7.88 -9.00
N GLY A 52 13.09 -8.53 -8.79
CA GLY A 52 14.10 -8.69 -9.82
C GLY A 52 14.82 -7.40 -10.23
N ARG A 53 15.57 -7.47 -11.32
CA ARG A 53 16.32 -6.31 -11.84
C ARG A 53 15.41 -5.23 -12.37
N PHE A 54 15.77 -3.97 -12.13
CA PHE A 54 15.12 -2.82 -12.75
C PHE A 54 15.23 -2.88 -14.27
N GLN A 55 14.10 -2.68 -14.95
CA GLN A 55 14.03 -2.69 -16.41
C GLN A 55 14.30 -1.29 -16.94
N GLY A 56 15.58 -0.92 -17.02
CA GLY A 56 16.02 0.39 -17.49
C GLY A 56 17.49 0.64 -17.15
N GLU A 57 18.01 1.76 -17.64
CA GLU A 57 19.37 2.20 -17.37
C GLU A 57 19.43 3.02 -16.09
N VAL A 58 20.40 2.71 -15.24
CA VAL A 58 20.64 3.43 -13.99
C VAL A 58 22.11 3.75 -13.86
N ALA A 59 22.46 5.01 -13.67
CA ALA A 59 23.83 5.49 -13.56
C ALA A 59 23.97 6.54 -12.44
N VAL A 60 25.21 6.84 -12.07
CA VAL A 60 25.58 8.06 -11.33
C VAL A 60 26.37 8.94 -12.27
N GLU A 61 25.91 10.16 -12.48
CA GLU A 61 26.60 11.17 -13.28
C GLU A 61 26.69 12.48 -12.47
N ASN A 62 27.88 13.01 -12.31
CA ASN A 62 28.12 14.23 -11.53
C ASN A 62 27.49 14.20 -10.10
N GLY A 63 27.51 13.02 -9.45
CA GLY A 63 26.92 12.83 -8.11
C GLY A 63 25.39 12.78 -8.06
N GLN A 64 24.73 12.72 -9.22
CA GLN A 64 23.28 12.59 -9.33
C GLN A 64 22.88 11.21 -9.83
N LEU A 65 21.72 10.75 -9.42
CA LEU A 65 21.09 9.57 -9.99
C LEU A 65 20.55 9.90 -11.38
N VAL A 66 20.94 9.13 -12.39
CA VAL A 66 20.39 9.22 -13.75
C VAL A 66 19.67 7.94 -14.08
N VAL A 67 18.41 8.02 -14.46
CA VAL A 67 17.58 6.88 -14.85
C VAL A 67 16.98 7.11 -16.22
N ASN A 68 17.25 6.19 -17.14
CA ASN A 68 16.82 6.29 -18.54
C ASN A 68 17.20 7.66 -19.18
N GLY A 69 18.42 8.12 -18.90
CA GLY A 69 18.96 9.40 -19.36
C GLY A 69 18.40 10.66 -18.67
N ARG A 70 17.55 10.53 -17.65
CA ARG A 70 16.98 11.66 -16.90
C ARG A 70 17.66 11.82 -15.54
N PRO A 71 18.22 12.98 -15.23
CA PRO A 71 18.80 13.26 -13.94
C PRO A 71 17.70 13.47 -12.89
N ILE A 72 17.91 12.92 -11.70
CA ILE A 72 17.01 13.02 -10.54
C ILE A 72 17.82 13.61 -9.40
N ARG A 73 17.33 14.70 -8.82
CA ARG A 73 18.00 15.31 -7.67
C ARG A 73 17.97 14.36 -6.48
N ILE A 74 19.14 14.08 -5.91
CA ILE A 74 19.27 13.37 -4.64
C ILE A 74 19.57 14.35 -3.51
N SER A 75 18.92 14.18 -2.38
CA SER A 75 19.18 14.89 -1.13
C SER A 75 19.32 13.89 0.03
N ALA A 76 19.98 14.34 1.11
CA ALA A 76 20.21 13.53 2.31
C ALA A 76 19.84 14.34 3.57
N GLU A 77 18.61 14.84 3.59
CA GLU A 77 18.07 15.69 4.64
C GLU A 77 17.21 14.90 5.63
N ARG A 78 17.44 15.13 6.93
CA ARG A 78 16.62 14.52 7.98
C ARG A 78 15.33 15.28 8.22
N ASP A 79 15.36 16.60 8.07
CA ASP A 79 14.20 17.47 8.22
C ASP A 79 13.55 17.70 6.87
N PRO A 80 12.30 17.25 6.66
CA PRO A 80 11.59 17.45 5.40
C PRO A 80 11.43 18.92 4.99
N GLY A 81 11.43 19.84 5.95
CA GLY A 81 11.34 21.29 5.70
C GLY A 81 12.53 21.84 4.88
N ASN A 82 13.68 21.14 4.90
CA ASN A 82 14.89 21.55 4.18
C ASN A 82 15.00 20.96 2.78
N LEU A 83 14.02 20.17 2.33
CA LEU A 83 14.10 19.39 1.08
C LEU A 83 13.97 20.23 -0.19
N ARG A 84 13.46 21.48 -0.08
CA ARG A 84 13.37 22.41 -1.19
C ARG A 84 12.76 21.79 -2.45
N TRP A 85 11.60 21.15 -2.31
CA TRP A 85 10.89 20.51 -3.40
C TRP A 85 10.52 21.47 -4.54
N GLY A 86 10.28 22.72 -4.19
CA GLY A 86 10.01 23.78 -5.17
C GLY A 86 11.14 23.99 -6.18
N ASP A 87 12.41 23.81 -5.78
CA ASP A 87 13.58 24.03 -6.67
C ASP A 87 13.61 23.03 -7.85
N VAL A 88 13.04 21.84 -7.67
CA VAL A 88 12.92 20.82 -8.72
C VAL A 88 11.52 20.72 -9.28
N GLY A 89 10.59 21.56 -8.81
CA GLY A 89 9.20 21.58 -9.23
C GLY A 89 8.44 20.31 -8.87
N ALA A 90 8.77 19.65 -7.76
CA ALA A 90 8.00 18.54 -7.25
C ALA A 90 6.68 19.06 -6.69
N GLU A 91 5.57 18.72 -7.36
CA GLU A 91 4.23 19.15 -6.96
C GLU A 91 3.65 18.22 -5.90
N TYR A 92 3.90 16.93 -6.03
CA TYR A 92 3.45 15.88 -5.09
C TYR A 92 4.64 15.25 -4.41
N VAL A 93 4.49 14.91 -3.15
CA VAL A 93 5.51 14.16 -2.40
C VAL A 93 4.93 12.85 -1.88
N LEU A 94 5.60 11.75 -2.19
CA LEU A 94 5.38 10.48 -1.51
C LEU A 94 6.24 10.44 -0.25
N GLU A 95 5.59 10.50 0.92
CA GLU A 95 6.22 10.30 2.21
C GLU A 95 6.27 8.80 2.51
N SER A 96 7.44 8.19 2.36
CA SER A 96 7.66 6.75 2.50
C SER A 96 8.76 6.37 3.49
N THR A 97 9.13 7.30 4.39
CA THR A 97 10.08 7.02 5.49
C THR A 97 9.44 6.26 6.65
N GLY A 98 8.11 6.38 6.83
CA GLY A 98 7.39 5.85 7.99
C GLY A 98 7.51 6.68 9.26
N PHE A 99 8.12 7.87 9.21
CA PHE A 99 8.30 8.75 10.36
C PHE A 99 7.27 9.88 10.42
N PHE A 100 7.00 10.54 9.31
CA PHE A 100 6.15 11.73 9.22
C PHE A 100 4.70 11.34 8.89
N LEU A 101 3.99 10.79 9.88
CA LEU A 101 2.68 10.16 9.70
C LEU A 101 1.53 10.92 10.38
N THR A 102 1.69 12.20 10.61
CA THR A 102 0.65 13.12 11.08
C THR A 102 0.53 14.29 10.11
N ASP A 103 -0.61 14.96 10.05
CA ASP A 103 -0.80 16.17 9.23
C ASP A 103 0.31 17.19 9.52
N GLU A 104 0.52 17.49 10.79
CA GLU A 104 1.54 18.45 11.24
C GLU A 104 2.94 18.10 10.71
N SER A 105 3.37 16.84 10.90
CA SER A 105 4.72 16.43 10.50
C SER A 105 4.90 16.36 8.98
N ALA A 106 3.86 15.94 8.25
CA ALA A 106 3.90 15.82 6.79
C ALA A 106 3.82 17.19 6.09
N ARG A 107 3.20 18.21 6.72
CA ARG A 107 3.18 19.59 6.19
C ARG A 107 4.55 20.23 6.03
N ALA A 108 5.60 19.70 6.66
CA ALA A 108 6.95 20.13 6.40
C ALA A 108 7.34 20.04 4.91
N HIS A 109 6.80 19.07 4.18
CA HIS A 109 7.00 18.98 2.74
C HIS A 109 6.31 20.11 1.95
N LEU A 110 5.16 20.61 2.43
CA LEU A 110 4.47 21.77 1.83
C LEU A 110 5.31 23.03 2.03
N HIS A 111 5.88 23.22 3.22
CA HIS A 111 6.80 24.33 3.51
C HIS A 111 8.06 24.26 2.65
N ALA A 112 8.50 23.06 2.28
CA ALA A 112 9.61 22.85 1.35
C ALA A 112 9.25 23.05 -0.14
N GLY A 113 8.00 23.45 -0.45
CA GLY A 113 7.56 23.82 -1.79
C GLY A 113 6.73 22.78 -2.54
N ALA A 114 6.37 21.67 -1.92
CA ALA A 114 5.39 20.75 -2.50
C ALA A 114 3.95 21.32 -2.40
N ARG A 115 3.04 20.88 -3.27
CA ARG A 115 1.62 21.25 -3.23
C ARG A 115 0.78 20.24 -2.47
N ARG A 116 1.15 18.97 -2.55
CA ARG A 116 0.40 17.84 -1.98
C ARG A 116 1.35 16.79 -1.41
N VAL A 117 0.91 16.10 -0.36
CA VAL A 117 1.66 15.01 0.28
C VAL A 117 0.79 13.77 0.39
N VAL A 118 1.32 12.63 -0.03
CA VAL A 118 0.70 11.31 0.18
C VAL A 118 1.59 10.51 1.13
N MET A 119 1.09 10.19 2.32
CA MET A 119 1.75 9.28 3.24
C MET A 119 1.53 7.83 2.80
N SER A 120 2.60 7.07 2.62
CA SER A 120 2.57 5.64 2.27
C SER A 120 2.41 4.72 3.50
N ALA A 121 1.65 5.17 4.47
CA ALA A 121 1.31 4.43 5.68
C ALA A 121 0.02 5.02 6.29
N PRO A 122 -0.68 4.28 7.18
CA PRO A 122 -1.82 4.83 7.89
C PRO A 122 -1.43 6.06 8.71
N SER A 123 -2.25 7.11 8.64
CA SER A 123 -2.05 8.29 9.49
C SER A 123 -2.21 7.94 10.97
N LYS A 124 -1.43 8.61 11.82
CA LYS A 124 -1.50 8.48 13.29
C LYS A 124 -2.48 9.45 13.93
N ASP A 125 -3.09 10.31 13.14
CA ASP A 125 -4.04 11.33 13.56
C ASP A 125 -5.33 11.29 12.70
N ALA A 126 -6.00 12.43 12.56
CA ALA A 126 -7.22 12.58 11.77
C ALA A 126 -6.98 12.85 10.27
N THR A 127 -5.73 12.81 9.79
CA THR A 127 -5.44 13.01 8.36
C THR A 127 -6.28 12.06 7.51
N PRO A 128 -6.96 12.56 6.47
CA PRO A 128 -7.81 11.74 5.61
C PRO A 128 -7.06 10.58 4.98
N MET A 129 -7.69 9.40 4.96
CA MET A 129 -7.18 8.21 4.31
C MET A 129 -8.03 7.88 3.09
N PHE A 130 -7.37 7.61 1.96
CA PHE A 130 -8.03 7.23 0.73
C PHE A 130 -7.54 5.87 0.25
N VAL A 131 -8.48 5.05 -0.20
CA VAL A 131 -8.23 3.76 -0.84
C VAL A 131 -8.88 3.81 -2.22
N MET A 132 -8.07 3.54 -3.24
CA MET A 132 -8.54 3.50 -4.62
C MET A 132 -9.67 2.48 -4.79
N GLY A 133 -10.73 2.86 -5.52
CA GLY A 133 -11.93 2.03 -5.72
C GLY A 133 -12.91 2.03 -4.54
N VAL A 134 -12.54 2.59 -3.38
CA VAL A 134 -13.38 2.61 -2.18
C VAL A 134 -13.93 4.00 -1.91
N ASN A 135 -13.06 4.93 -1.54
CA ASN A 135 -13.47 6.30 -1.19
C ASN A 135 -12.64 7.40 -1.88
N HIS A 136 -11.76 7.05 -2.82
CA HIS A 136 -10.91 8.03 -3.50
C HIS A 136 -11.71 9.14 -4.19
N ALA A 137 -12.92 8.84 -4.68
CA ALA A 137 -13.81 9.82 -5.30
C ALA A 137 -14.30 10.91 -4.33
N SER A 138 -14.17 10.72 -3.03
CA SER A 138 -14.48 11.75 -2.02
C SER A 138 -13.33 12.72 -1.74
N TYR A 139 -12.17 12.56 -2.41
CA TYR A 139 -11.08 13.53 -2.32
C TYR A 139 -11.55 14.89 -2.81
N ALA A 140 -11.37 15.93 -2.00
CA ALA A 140 -11.89 17.27 -2.25
C ALA A 140 -10.78 18.35 -2.32
N GLY A 141 -9.51 17.93 -2.45
CA GLY A 141 -8.38 18.85 -2.57
C GLY A 141 -7.53 18.97 -1.31
N GLU A 142 -7.59 18.02 -0.40
CA GLU A 142 -6.78 17.99 0.81
C GLU A 142 -5.28 18.00 0.48
N ASP A 143 -4.52 18.80 1.22
CA ASP A 143 -3.08 18.97 0.98
C ASP A 143 -2.25 17.77 1.42
N VAL A 144 -2.66 17.13 2.51
CA VAL A 144 -2.00 15.95 3.09
C VAL A 144 -3.00 14.83 3.22
N VAL A 145 -2.68 13.69 2.65
CA VAL A 145 -3.52 12.49 2.70
C VAL A 145 -2.70 11.25 3.00
N SER A 146 -3.36 10.17 3.40
CA SER A 146 -2.74 8.85 3.57
C SER A 146 -3.35 7.85 2.60
N ASN A 147 -2.50 7.00 2.00
CA ASN A 147 -2.94 5.84 1.20
C ASN A 147 -3.27 4.61 2.08
N ALA A 148 -3.48 4.80 3.39
CA ALA A 148 -3.71 3.74 4.37
C ALA A 148 -2.57 2.69 4.39
N SER A 149 -2.85 1.42 4.69
CA SER A 149 -1.87 0.32 4.65
C SER A 149 -2.12 -0.61 3.46
N CYS A 150 -1.13 -1.44 3.13
CA CYS A 150 -1.29 -2.50 2.13
C CYS A 150 -2.44 -3.45 2.48
N THR A 151 -2.54 -3.86 3.74
CA THR A 151 -3.63 -4.72 4.23
C THR A 151 -5.00 -4.02 4.15
N THR A 152 -5.08 -2.71 4.45
CA THR A 152 -6.34 -1.94 4.28
C THR A 152 -6.71 -1.85 2.80
N ASN A 153 -5.74 -1.67 1.91
CA ASN A 153 -5.96 -1.65 0.46
C ASN A 153 -6.44 -3.00 -0.10
N CYS A 154 -6.08 -4.12 0.55
CA CYS A 154 -6.64 -5.43 0.20
C CYS A 154 -8.03 -5.64 0.79
N LEU A 155 -8.21 -5.36 2.07
CA LEU A 155 -9.46 -5.64 2.78
C LEU A 155 -10.61 -4.75 2.34
N ALA A 156 -10.37 -3.44 2.15
CA ALA A 156 -11.45 -2.48 1.93
C ALA A 156 -12.22 -2.68 0.61
N PRO A 157 -11.60 -2.96 -0.55
CA PRO A 157 -12.33 -3.28 -1.77
C PRO A 157 -13.23 -4.52 -1.62
N MET A 158 -12.71 -5.61 -1.06
CA MET A 158 -13.49 -6.82 -0.80
C MET A 158 -14.63 -6.55 0.19
N ALA A 159 -14.36 -5.88 1.30
CA ALA A 159 -15.37 -5.54 2.30
C ALA A 159 -16.45 -4.60 1.73
N LYS A 160 -16.08 -3.67 0.84
CA LYS A 160 -17.04 -2.77 0.17
C LYS A 160 -18.01 -3.55 -0.70
N VAL A 161 -17.53 -4.45 -1.55
CA VAL A 161 -18.40 -5.29 -2.40
C VAL A 161 -19.37 -6.11 -1.54
N VAL A 162 -18.89 -6.74 -0.47
CA VAL A 162 -19.74 -7.52 0.44
C VAL A 162 -20.75 -6.63 1.14
N HIS A 163 -20.32 -5.48 1.65
CA HIS A 163 -21.19 -4.57 2.39
C HIS A 163 -22.29 -3.97 1.53
N ASP A 164 -21.94 -3.49 0.34
CA ASP A 164 -22.89 -2.85 -0.58
C ASP A 164 -23.97 -3.84 -1.05
N ASN A 165 -23.60 -5.10 -1.30
CA ASN A 165 -24.51 -6.11 -1.81
C ASN A 165 -25.28 -6.86 -0.70
N PHE A 166 -24.65 -7.18 0.42
CA PHE A 166 -25.23 -8.11 1.42
C PHE A 166 -25.28 -7.50 2.84
N GLY A 167 -24.57 -6.37 3.08
CA GLY A 167 -24.40 -5.77 4.39
C GLY A 167 -23.46 -6.61 5.28
N ILE A 168 -22.58 -5.94 6.01
CA ILE A 168 -21.74 -6.57 7.04
C ILE A 168 -22.25 -6.13 8.40
N VAL A 169 -22.60 -7.09 9.24
CA VAL A 169 -22.97 -6.87 10.65
C VAL A 169 -21.73 -6.80 11.51
N SER A 170 -20.83 -7.77 11.37
CA SER A 170 -19.57 -7.87 12.10
C SER A 170 -18.59 -8.76 11.35
N GLY A 171 -17.30 -8.61 11.63
CA GLY A 171 -16.29 -9.49 11.05
C GLY A 171 -14.96 -9.45 11.79
N LEU A 172 -14.23 -10.54 11.68
CA LEU A 172 -12.86 -10.69 12.15
C LEU A 172 -11.94 -10.93 10.96
N MET A 173 -10.88 -10.15 10.87
CA MET A 173 -9.87 -10.29 9.83
C MET A 173 -8.58 -10.84 10.43
N THR A 174 -8.03 -11.83 9.76
CA THR A 174 -6.64 -12.26 9.96
C THR A 174 -5.87 -12.00 8.67
N THR A 175 -4.74 -11.30 8.75
CA THR A 175 -3.81 -11.31 7.63
C THR A 175 -2.64 -12.23 7.95
N VAL A 176 -2.40 -13.21 7.06
CA VAL A 176 -1.15 -13.97 7.03
C VAL A 176 -0.20 -13.17 6.13
N HIS A 177 0.75 -12.49 6.76
CA HIS A 177 1.51 -11.42 6.13
C HIS A 177 2.97 -11.80 5.95
N ALA A 178 3.50 -11.51 4.78
CA ALA A 178 4.92 -11.65 4.48
C ALA A 178 5.80 -10.81 5.43
N THR A 179 7.09 -11.12 5.45
CA THR A 179 8.07 -10.38 6.23
C THR A 179 8.19 -8.94 5.75
N THR A 180 8.50 -8.04 6.67
CA THR A 180 8.73 -6.61 6.35
C THR A 180 10.06 -6.16 6.93
N ALA A 181 10.61 -5.06 6.40
CA ALA A 181 11.91 -4.52 6.78
C ALA A 181 12.05 -4.16 8.28
N THR A 182 10.95 -4.06 9.02
CA THR A 182 10.96 -3.77 10.46
C THR A 182 11.19 -5.00 11.32
N GLN A 183 11.05 -6.21 10.77
CA GLN A 183 11.25 -7.46 11.49
C GLN A 183 12.74 -7.79 11.64
N LYS A 184 13.06 -8.61 12.64
CA LYS A 184 14.44 -9.05 12.91
C LYS A 184 14.77 -10.29 12.09
N THR A 185 15.98 -10.35 11.53
CA THR A 185 16.49 -11.56 10.85
C THR A 185 16.77 -12.69 11.83
N VAL A 186 17.28 -12.33 13.01
CA VAL A 186 17.52 -13.23 14.16
C VAL A 186 16.91 -12.62 15.42
N ASP A 187 16.76 -13.43 16.49
CA ASP A 187 16.23 -12.94 17.77
C ASP A 187 17.04 -11.72 18.25
N GLY A 188 16.31 -10.64 18.57
CA GLY A 188 16.90 -9.41 19.05
C GLY A 188 15.94 -8.58 19.90
N PRO A 189 16.42 -7.60 20.65
CA PRO A 189 15.60 -6.82 21.56
C PRO A 189 14.52 -6.04 20.81
N SER A 190 13.31 -6.05 21.39
CA SER A 190 12.18 -5.23 20.95
C SER A 190 11.39 -4.77 22.18
N ALA A 191 11.48 -3.48 22.50
CA ALA A 191 10.93 -2.95 23.75
C ALA A 191 9.41 -2.88 23.76
N LYS A 192 8.76 -2.66 22.62
CA LYS A 192 7.30 -2.47 22.52
C LYS A 192 6.55 -3.74 22.13
N ASP A 193 7.15 -4.59 21.33
CA ASP A 193 6.57 -5.84 20.84
C ASP A 193 7.61 -6.95 20.93
N TRP A 194 7.56 -7.72 21.98
CA TRP A 194 8.52 -8.81 22.23
C TRP A 194 8.46 -9.88 21.14
N ARG A 195 7.27 -10.17 20.62
CA ARG A 195 7.11 -11.13 19.50
C ARG A 195 7.77 -10.61 18.21
N GLY A 196 7.68 -9.31 17.94
CA GLY A 196 8.36 -8.68 16.82
C GLY A 196 9.89 -8.66 16.92
N GLY A 197 10.46 -9.00 18.10
CA GLY A 197 11.89 -9.20 18.31
C GLY A 197 12.39 -10.59 17.89
N ARG A 198 11.50 -11.53 17.53
CA ARG A 198 11.88 -12.90 17.15
C ARG A 198 12.27 -12.96 15.67
N GLY A 199 13.16 -13.92 15.36
CA GLY A 199 13.68 -14.12 14.01
C GLY A 199 12.57 -14.44 12.99
N ALA A 200 12.43 -13.59 11.98
CA ALA A 200 11.34 -13.65 11.00
C ALA A 200 11.40 -14.86 10.07
N GLY A 201 12.61 -15.37 9.79
CA GLY A 201 12.82 -16.43 8.80
C GLY A 201 12.43 -17.84 9.26
N GLN A 202 12.02 -18.03 10.53
CA GLN A 202 11.75 -19.36 11.09
C GLN A 202 10.55 -19.41 12.04
N ASN A 203 9.78 -18.33 12.15
CA ASN A 203 8.67 -18.24 13.09
C ASN A 203 7.38 -17.78 12.43
N ILE A 204 6.25 -18.27 12.94
CA ILE A 204 4.95 -17.65 12.76
C ILE A 204 4.75 -16.68 13.93
N ILE A 205 4.68 -15.37 13.65
CA ILE A 205 4.71 -14.32 14.67
C ILE A 205 3.35 -13.61 14.72
N PRO A 206 2.52 -13.82 15.77
CA PRO A 206 1.31 -13.03 15.98
C PRO A 206 1.67 -11.55 16.20
N SER A 207 0.96 -10.66 15.53
CA SER A 207 1.18 -9.21 15.60
C SER A 207 -0.16 -8.47 15.58
N SER A 208 -0.22 -7.33 16.26
CA SER A 208 -1.37 -6.45 16.15
C SER A 208 -1.39 -5.74 14.80
N THR A 209 -2.58 -5.42 14.29
CA THR A 209 -2.75 -4.58 13.11
C THR A 209 -3.93 -3.64 13.28
N GLY A 210 -3.77 -2.40 12.79
CA GLY A 210 -4.84 -1.42 12.71
C GLY A 210 -5.64 -1.49 11.40
N ALA A 211 -5.27 -2.39 10.48
CA ALA A 211 -5.80 -2.39 9.12
C ALA A 211 -7.32 -2.59 9.05
N ALA A 212 -7.88 -3.51 9.86
CA ALA A 212 -9.32 -3.74 9.89
C ALA A 212 -10.10 -2.55 10.49
N LYS A 213 -9.53 -1.89 11.51
CA LYS A 213 -10.13 -0.66 12.07
C LYS A 213 -10.04 0.51 11.08
N ALA A 214 -8.98 0.57 10.28
CA ALA A 214 -8.82 1.59 9.25
C ALA A 214 -9.87 1.49 8.13
N VAL A 215 -10.44 0.29 7.90
CA VAL A 215 -11.58 0.14 6.98
C VAL A 215 -12.76 1.00 7.39
N GLY A 216 -13.04 1.13 8.69
CA GLY A 216 -14.09 2.03 9.20
C GLY A 216 -13.83 3.52 8.99
N LYS A 217 -12.57 3.92 8.67
CA LYS A 217 -12.26 5.30 8.28
C LYS A 217 -12.52 5.57 6.80
N VAL A 218 -12.40 4.55 5.94
CA VAL A 218 -12.62 4.66 4.48
C VAL A 218 -14.01 4.19 4.04
N ILE A 219 -14.69 3.38 4.88
CA ILE A 219 -16.09 2.96 4.73
C ILE A 219 -16.76 3.22 6.09
N PRO A 220 -17.31 4.42 6.33
CA PRO A 220 -17.85 4.82 7.65
C PRO A 220 -18.91 3.88 8.21
N GLU A 221 -19.70 3.24 7.35
CA GLU A 221 -20.74 2.27 7.72
C GLU A 221 -20.18 1.01 8.38
N LEU A 222 -18.89 0.73 8.18
CA LEU A 222 -18.16 -0.39 8.80
C LEU A 222 -17.40 0.01 10.08
N ASN A 223 -17.52 1.26 10.53
CA ASN A 223 -16.86 1.69 11.76
C ASN A 223 -17.35 0.87 12.96
N GLY A 224 -16.40 0.28 13.70
CA GLY A 224 -16.70 -0.58 14.86
C GLY A 224 -17.17 -2.00 14.52
N LYS A 225 -17.41 -2.33 13.23
CA LYS A 225 -17.87 -3.65 12.81
C LYS A 225 -16.74 -4.63 12.48
N LEU A 226 -15.55 -4.13 12.18
CA LEU A 226 -14.38 -4.94 11.81
C LEU A 226 -13.22 -4.73 12.77
N THR A 227 -12.59 -5.83 13.17
CA THR A 227 -11.29 -5.82 13.85
C THR A 227 -10.46 -7.01 13.38
N GLY A 228 -9.18 -7.08 13.78
CA GLY A 228 -8.36 -8.18 13.31
C GLY A 228 -6.94 -8.17 13.87
N MET A 229 -6.17 -9.15 13.39
CA MET A 229 -4.77 -9.36 13.75
C MET A 229 -3.96 -9.82 12.54
N ALA A 230 -2.65 -9.92 12.72
CA ALA A 230 -1.74 -10.44 11.71
C ALA A 230 -0.97 -11.65 12.26
N PHE A 231 -0.68 -12.61 11.39
CA PHE A 231 0.42 -13.54 11.55
C PHE A 231 1.52 -13.20 10.55
N ARG A 232 2.73 -12.89 11.03
CA ARG A 232 3.91 -12.76 10.18
C ARG A 232 4.48 -14.14 9.92
N VAL A 233 4.74 -14.45 8.63
CA VAL A 233 5.25 -15.75 8.19
C VAL A 233 6.54 -15.55 7.39
N PRO A 234 7.41 -16.58 7.27
CA PRO A 234 8.70 -16.47 6.59
C PRO A 234 8.56 -16.55 5.05
N THR A 235 7.70 -15.73 4.48
CA THR A 235 7.62 -15.47 3.04
C THR A 235 8.18 -14.08 2.73
N PRO A 236 8.92 -13.90 1.63
CA PRO A 236 9.58 -12.62 1.34
C PRO A 236 8.59 -11.53 0.92
N ASP A 237 7.51 -11.90 0.25
CA ASP A 237 6.47 -11.00 -0.24
C ASP A 237 5.18 -11.78 -0.48
N VAL A 238 4.12 -11.07 -0.82
CA VAL A 238 2.73 -11.51 -0.98
C VAL A 238 2.11 -12.02 0.32
N SER A 239 1.02 -11.41 0.65
CA SER A 239 0.23 -11.64 1.87
C SER A 239 -1.21 -12.04 1.50
N VAL A 240 -1.94 -12.55 2.47
CA VAL A 240 -3.35 -12.91 2.31
C VAL A 240 -4.20 -12.32 3.42
N VAL A 241 -5.38 -11.84 3.08
CA VAL A 241 -6.45 -11.48 4.01
C VAL A 241 -7.43 -12.63 4.11
N ASP A 242 -7.69 -13.08 5.31
CA ASP A 242 -8.77 -13.99 5.70
C ASP A 242 -9.81 -13.15 6.46
N LEU A 243 -10.97 -12.93 5.86
CA LEU A 243 -12.08 -12.18 6.45
C LEU A 243 -13.24 -13.10 6.78
N THR A 244 -13.50 -13.31 8.04
CA THR A 244 -14.71 -14.00 8.51
C THR A 244 -15.79 -12.97 8.84
N VAL A 245 -16.97 -13.07 8.20
CA VAL A 245 -18.04 -12.06 8.31
C VAL A 245 -19.41 -12.68 8.63
N ASN A 246 -20.19 -11.91 9.39
CA ASN A 246 -21.63 -12.06 9.49
C ASN A 246 -22.32 -11.06 8.56
N LEU A 247 -23.17 -11.56 7.66
CA LEU A 247 -23.94 -10.77 6.71
C LEU A 247 -25.27 -10.32 7.32
N ALA A 248 -25.75 -9.16 6.91
CA ALA A 248 -27.08 -8.64 7.28
C ALA A 248 -28.20 -9.29 6.45
N ARG A 249 -27.88 -9.68 5.20
CA ARG A 249 -28.80 -10.37 4.28
C ARG A 249 -28.20 -11.72 3.90
N PRO A 250 -28.99 -12.81 3.94
CA PRO A 250 -28.53 -14.12 3.49
C PRO A 250 -28.05 -14.09 2.04
N ALA A 251 -26.98 -14.81 1.78
CA ALA A 251 -26.43 -14.98 0.42
C ALA A 251 -25.76 -16.35 0.28
N SER A 252 -25.91 -16.98 -0.86
CA SER A 252 -25.09 -18.13 -1.19
C SER A 252 -23.64 -17.69 -1.49
N TYR A 253 -22.68 -18.60 -1.33
CA TYR A 253 -21.31 -18.32 -1.69
C TYR A 253 -21.15 -17.98 -3.18
N GLU A 254 -21.97 -18.60 -4.05
CA GLU A 254 -21.99 -18.28 -5.48
C GLU A 254 -22.47 -16.85 -5.77
N GLN A 255 -23.40 -16.31 -4.97
CA GLN A 255 -23.79 -14.89 -5.09
C GLN A 255 -22.66 -13.95 -4.68
N ILE A 256 -21.87 -14.31 -3.66
CA ILE A 256 -20.67 -13.55 -3.28
C ILE A 256 -19.65 -13.57 -4.42
N LYS A 257 -19.35 -14.75 -4.97
CA LYS A 257 -18.42 -14.90 -6.12
C LYS A 257 -18.87 -14.05 -7.31
N ALA A 258 -20.15 -14.12 -7.65
CA ALA A 258 -20.71 -13.33 -8.76
C ALA A 258 -20.55 -11.82 -8.53
N ALA A 259 -20.82 -11.34 -7.31
CA ALA A 259 -20.66 -9.93 -6.95
C ALA A 259 -19.18 -9.47 -7.01
N MET A 260 -18.25 -10.32 -6.53
CA MET A 260 -16.80 -10.04 -6.61
C MET A 260 -16.33 -9.99 -8.06
N LYS A 261 -16.74 -10.97 -8.88
CA LYS A 261 -16.39 -11.02 -10.30
C LYS A 261 -16.91 -9.80 -11.05
N ALA A 262 -18.18 -9.46 -10.86
CA ALA A 262 -18.77 -8.26 -11.48
C ALA A 262 -18.06 -6.96 -11.07
N ALA A 263 -17.65 -6.84 -9.80
CA ALA A 263 -16.90 -5.69 -9.34
C ALA A 263 -15.49 -5.63 -9.95
N SER A 264 -14.79 -6.76 -10.04
CA SER A 264 -13.44 -6.85 -10.61
C SER A 264 -13.39 -6.57 -12.11
N GLU A 265 -14.42 -6.97 -12.85
CA GLU A 265 -14.56 -6.71 -14.30
C GLU A 265 -15.17 -5.31 -14.60
N GLY A 266 -15.71 -4.64 -13.58
CA GLY A 266 -16.43 -3.38 -13.70
C GLY A 266 -15.80 -2.24 -12.90
N PRO A 267 -16.51 -1.71 -11.88
CA PRO A 267 -16.12 -0.47 -11.19
C PRO A 267 -14.81 -0.56 -10.41
N MET A 268 -14.32 -1.75 -10.11
CA MET A 268 -13.05 -1.98 -9.41
C MET A 268 -11.98 -2.62 -10.29
N ALA A 269 -12.11 -2.56 -11.61
CA ALA A 269 -11.09 -3.06 -12.52
C ALA A 269 -9.71 -2.43 -12.24
N GLY A 270 -8.66 -3.27 -12.16
CA GLY A 270 -7.30 -2.85 -11.78
C GLY A 270 -7.08 -2.54 -10.30
N ILE A 271 -8.10 -2.78 -9.44
CA ILE A 271 -8.05 -2.62 -7.98
C ILE A 271 -8.39 -3.96 -7.31
N LEU A 272 -9.55 -4.52 -7.64
CA LEU A 272 -9.98 -5.85 -7.25
C LEU A 272 -9.75 -6.80 -8.42
N GLY A 273 -8.97 -7.86 -8.18
CA GLY A 273 -8.84 -9.01 -9.07
C GLY A 273 -9.76 -10.15 -8.62
N TYR A 274 -9.89 -11.18 -9.45
CA TYR A 274 -10.69 -12.37 -9.19
C TYR A 274 -10.01 -13.61 -9.78
N THR A 275 -9.93 -14.70 -9.03
CA THR A 275 -9.39 -15.96 -9.52
C THR A 275 -10.25 -17.16 -9.07
N GLU A 276 -10.33 -18.18 -9.93
CA GLU A 276 -10.88 -19.51 -9.64
C GLU A 276 -9.79 -20.59 -9.72
N ASP A 277 -8.54 -20.20 -9.98
CA ASP A 277 -7.42 -21.13 -10.08
C ASP A 277 -6.94 -21.56 -8.69
N ALA A 278 -6.30 -22.73 -8.63
CA ALA A 278 -5.67 -23.25 -7.41
C ALA A 278 -4.30 -22.58 -7.20
N VAL A 279 -4.30 -21.35 -6.70
CA VAL A 279 -3.15 -20.47 -6.57
C VAL A 279 -2.55 -20.48 -5.16
N VAL A 280 -1.30 -20.03 -5.07
CA VAL A 280 -0.58 -19.77 -3.83
C VAL A 280 0.04 -18.37 -3.85
N SER A 281 0.54 -17.89 -2.72
CA SER A 281 1.05 -16.52 -2.58
C SER A 281 2.02 -16.09 -3.68
N ASN A 282 2.95 -16.97 -4.09
CA ASN A 282 3.99 -16.60 -5.04
C ASN A 282 3.48 -16.34 -6.47
N ASP A 283 2.26 -16.78 -6.80
CA ASP A 283 1.62 -16.52 -8.09
C ASP A 283 1.21 -15.05 -8.24
N PHE A 284 1.12 -14.32 -7.14
CA PHE A 284 0.76 -12.89 -7.10
C PHE A 284 1.95 -11.94 -6.93
N LEU A 285 3.18 -12.43 -7.05
CA LEU A 285 4.36 -11.57 -7.01
C LEU A 285 4.34 -10.62 -8.22
N GLY A 286 4.34 -9.32 -7.96
CA GLY A 286 4.22 -8.29 -8.99
C GLY A 286 2.77 -7.98 -9.40
N GLU A 287 1.76 -8.49 -8.69
CA GLU A 287 0.36 -8.17 -8.94
C GLU A 287 0.07 -6.70 -8.58
N SER A 288 -0.52 -5.96 -9.50
CA SER A 288 -0.86 -4.55 -9.33
C SER A 288 -2.24 -4.28 -8.71
N CYS A 289 -3.15 -5.27 -8.76
CA CYS A 289 -4.37 -5.24 -7.96
C CYS A 289 -4.02 -5.36 -6.48
N THR A 290 -4.61 -4.51 -5.65
CA THR A 290 -4.35 -4.54 -4.20
C THR A 290 -5.18 -5.58 -3.46
N SER A 291 -6.12 -6.24 -4.13
CA SER A 291 -7.00 -7.26 -3.58
C SER A 291 -7.37 -8.23 -4.69
N VAL A 292 -6.91 -9.47 -4.65
CA VAL A 292 -7.33 -10.51 -5.60
C VAL A 292 -8.19 -11.52 -4.85
N PHE A 293 -9.49 -11.47 -5.08
CA PHE A 293 -10.43 -12.39 -4.43
C PHE A 293 -10.22 -13.82 -4.93
N ASP A 294 -9.99 -14.75 -4.01
CA ASP A 294 -9.85 -16.17 -4.29
C ASP A 294 -11.20 -16.86 -4.11
N ALA A 295 -11.85 -17.14 -5.22
CA ALA A 295 -13.18 -17.72 -5.24
C ALA A 295 -13.23 -19.18 -4.76
N CYS A 296 -12.08 -19.86 -4.73
CA CYS A 296 -11.99 -21.26 -4.34
C CYS A 296 -11.50 -21.48 -2.90
N ALA A 297 -10.87 -20.48 -2.28
CA ALA A 297 -10.32 -20.60 -0.92
C ALA A 297 -11.32 -20.24 0.19
N GLY A 298 -12.44 -19.59 -0.11
CA GLY A 298 -13.44 -19.20 0.87
C GLY A 298 -14.39 -20.33 1.25
N ILE A 299 -15.12 -20.15 2.35
CA ILE A 299 -16.04 -21.15 2.93
C ILE A 299 -17.28 -20.44 3.44
N ALA A 300 -18.47 -20.91 3.07
CA ALA A 300 -19.73 -20.55 3.73
C ALA A 300 -20.09 -21.63 4.76
N LEU A 301 -20.25 -21.25 6.02
CA LEU A 301 -20.77 -22.14 7.05
C LEU A 301 -22.30 -22.10 7.07
N THR A 302 -22.88 -20.91 6.91
CA THR A 302 -24.31 -20.67 6.71
C THR A 302 -24.47 -19.62 5.60
N ASP A 303 -25.70 -19.29 5.25
CA ASP A 303 -26.01 -18.23 4.29
C ASP A 303 -25.71 -16.81 4.79
N THR A 304 -25.40 -16.67 6.09
CA THR A 304 -25.03 -15.36 6.71
C THR A 304 -23.65 -15.38 7.35
N PHE A 305 -22.97 -16.51 7.47
CA PHE A 305 -21.66 -16.60 8.12
C PHE A 305 -20.65 -17.30 7.24
N MET A 306 -19.62 -16.56 6.80
CA MET A 306 -18.66 -17.07 5.83
C MET A 306 -17.27 -16.48 5.98
N LYS A 307 -16.31 -17.20 5.43
CA LYS A 307 -14.91 -16.83 5.32
C LYS A 307 -14.60 -16.47 3.86
N LEU A 308 -13.96 -15.33 3.66
CA LEU A 308 -13.56 -14.79 2.36
C LEU A 308 -12.05 -14.58 2.34
N VAL A 309 -11.40 -14.88 1.22
CA VAL A 309 -9.95 -14.84 1.07
C VAL A 309 -9.58 -13.91 -0.07
N ALA A 310 -8.57 -13.07 0.15
CA ALA A 310 -8.01 -12.23 -0.90
C ALA A 310 -6.48 -12.13 -0.77
N TRP A 311 -5.78 -12.27 -1.90
CA TRP A 311 -4.33 -12.14 -2.03
C TRP A 311 -3.93 -10.71 -2.35
N TYR A 312 -2.72 -10.32 -1.97
CA TYR A 312 -2.14 -9.03 -2.34
C TYR A 312 -0.62 -9.04 -2.28
N ASP A 313 0.02 -8.49 -3.30
CA ASP A 313 1.42 -8.10 -3.21
C ASP A 313 1.51 -6.86 -2.31
N ASN A 314 2.00 -7.05 -1.08
CA ASN A 314 2.01 -6.01 -0.05
C ASN A 314 3.02 -4.89 -0.33
N GLU A 315 3.89 -5.06 -1.31
CA GLU A 315 4.89 -4.09 -1.74
C GLU A 315 4.49 -3.47 -3.10
N TRP A 316 4.36 -4.26 -4.15
CA TRP A 316 4.14 -3.76 -5.51
C TRP A 316 2.74 -3.19 -5.70
N GLY A 317 1.69 -3.96 -5.43
CA GLY A 317 0.30 -3.52 -5.61
C GLY A 317 0.01 -2.25 -4.80
N TYR A 318 0.50 -2.20 -3.56
CA TYR A 318 0.40 -1.03 -2.71
C TYR A 318 1.14 0.19 -3.27
N SER A 319 2.37 0.00 -3.76
CA SER A 319 3.17 1.08 -4.37
C SER A 319 2.53 1.62 -5.65
N CYS A 320 1.90 0.75 -6.44
CA CYS A 320 1.10 1.16 -7.60
C CYS A 320 -0.02 2.12 -7.18
N LYS A 321 -0.74 1.82 -6.09
CA LYS A 321 -1.86 2.65 -5.62
C LYS A 321 -1.41 3.96 -4.98
N CYS A 322 -0.20 4.06 -4.44
CA CYS A 322 0.38 5.34 -4.07
C CYS A 322 0.50 6.29 -5.28
N ILE A 323 0.98 5.78 -6.40
CA ILE A 323 1.07 6.54 -7.65
C ILE A 323 -0.32 6.84 -8.24
N ASP A 324 -1.21 5.84 -8.27
CA ASP A 324 -2.56 6.01 -8.79
C ASP A 324 -3.37 7.03 -7.99
N LEU A 325 -3.20 7.10 -6.65
CA LEU A 325 -3.82 8.12 -5.81
C LEU A 325 -3.30 9.53 -6.15
N MET A 326 -2.00 9.72 -6.33
CA MET A 326 -1.45 11.02 -6.76
C MET A 326 -2.00 11.45 -8.12
N ARG A 327 -2.10 10.51 -9.07
CA ARG A 327 -2.71 10.76 -10.39
C ARG A 327 -4.17 11.17 -10.26
N HIS A 328 -4.93 10.48 -9.41
CA HIS A 328 -6.31 10.85 -9.11
C HIS A 328 -6.41 12.26 -8.51
N MET A 329 -5.60 12.56 -7.48
CA MET A 329 -5.55 13.89 -6.87
C MET A 329 -5.28 14.99 -7.90
N ALA A 330 -4.44 14.72 -8.89
CA ALA A 330 -4.12 15.67 -9.96
C ALA A 330 -5.29 15.89 -10.96
N THR A 331 -6.27 15.01 -11.01
CA THR A 331 -7.47 15.19 -11.84
C THR A 331 -8.54 16.03 -11.16
N VAL A 332 -8.50 16.10 -9.84
CA VAL A 332 -9.50 16.86 -9.04
C VAL A 332 -9.06 18.32 -8.84
N GLY A 333 -7.75 18.59 -8.86
CA GLY A 333 -7.15 19.94 -8.75
C GLY A 333 -6.09 20.00 -7.71
#